data_cd46fa80338d958e219e11bcf6bd7d23
#
_entry.id   cd46fa80338d958e219e11bcf6bd7d23
#
_cell.length_a   1.000
_cell.length_b   1.000
_cell.length_c   1.000
_cell.angle_alpha   90.00
_cell.angle_beta   90.00
_cell.angle_gamma   90.00
#
_symmetry.space_group_name_H-M   'P 1'
#
loop_
_entity.id
_entity.type
_entity.pdbx_description
1 polymer ?
#
loop_
_entity_poly.entity_id
_entity_poly.type
_entity_poly.pdbx_seq_one_letter_code
_entity_poly.pdbx_strand_id
1 'polypeptide(L)'
;MTLYPYNIKKTELSASETKTFSQNQTLLDMLTDAIEDEISDFGKYISLSEIISNKDDAEIIKSVAYDEYKHRRLFEEIYKSLTGVTPNITEESDNSQIENIFEEFTESFFDELEAVELYREIMSAFENTDIRDMIFEIITDEQSHADILNYMIAKYRK
;
A
#
# COMPACT_ATOMS: atom_id res chain seq x y z
N MET A 1 -2.80 9.84 -20.01
CA MET A 1 -2.33 10.93 -19.14
C MET A 1 -1.60 10.23 -18.02
N THR A 2 -0.28 10.32 -17.98
CA THR A 2 0.55 9.62 -16.99
C THR A 2 0.35 10.34 -15.67
N LEU A 3 -0.29 9.70 -14.70
CA LEU A 3 -0.65 10.29 -13.41
C LEU A 3 0.54 10.41 -12.44
N TYR A 4 1.73 9.90 -12.83
CA TYR A 4 2.88 9.85 -11.95
C TYR A 4 4.10 10.55 -12.55
N PRO A 5 4.82 11.38 -11.76
CA PRO A 5 6.02 12.08 -12.22
C PRO A 5 7.25 11.15 -12.40
N TYR A 6 7.15 9.89 -11.90
CA TYR A 6 8.26 8.96 -11.93
C TYR A 6 8.31 8.22 -13.26
N ASN A 7 9.38 8.47 -13.99
CA ASN A 7 9.70 7.76 -15.23
C ASN A 7 10.79 6.75 -14.89
N ILE A 8 10.37 5.53 -14.43
CA ILE A 8 11.33 4.46 -14.16
C ILE A 8 12.02 4.16 -15.50
N LYS A 9 13.21 4.76 -15.69
CA LYS A 9 14.07 4.35 -16.77
C LYS A 9 14.39 2.88 -16.56
N LYS A 10 14.24 2.05 -17.59
CA LYS A 10 14.74 0.67 -17.61
C LYS A 10 16.23 0.72 -17.26
N THR A 11 16.52 0.67 -15.97
CA THR A 11 17.88 0.56 -15.46
C THR A 11 18.14 -0.93 -15.44
N GLU A 12 19.07 -1.40 -16.28
CA GLU A 12 19.63 -2.73 -16.11
C GLU A 12 20.20 -2.76 -14.69
N LEU A 13 19.64 -3.64 -13.84
CA LEU A 13 20.13 -3.86 -12.49
C LEU A 13 21.63 -4.15 -12.59
N SER A 14 22.45 -3.37 -11.89
CA SER A 14 23.89 -3.63 -11.85
C SER A 14 24.17 -4.97 -11.14
N ALA A 15 25.28 -5.63 -11.48
CA ALA A 15 25.66 -6.91 -10.84
C ALA A 15 25.83 -6.81 -9.31
N SER A 16 25.91 -5.60 -8.73
CA SER A 16 25.93 -5.33 -7.30
C SER A 16 24.55 -5.41 -6.64
N GLU A 17 23.46 -5.31 -7.43
CA GLU A 17 22.06 -5.43 -6.98
C GLU A 17 21.56 -6.89 -6.99
N THR A 18 22.32 -7.81 -7.58
CA THR A 18 22.06 -9.25 -7.48
C THR A 18 22.55 -9.80 -6.14
N LYS A 19 21.82 -9.50 -5.07
CA LYS A 19 21.85 -10.32 -3.86
C LYS A 19 21.51 -11.75 -4.23
N THR A 20 21.94 -12.73 -3.43
CA THR A 20 21.74 -14.15 -3.71
C THR A 20 20.31 -14.47 -4.14
N PHE A 21 20.10 -15.50 -4.97
CA PHE A 21 18.79 -15.94 -5.48
C PHE A 21 17.68 -15.99 -4.40
N SER A 22 18.02 -16.44 -3.18
CA SER A 22 17.09 -16.50 -2.05
C SER A 22 16.65 -15.11 -1.55
N GLN A 23 17.53 -14.10 -1.59
CA GLN A 23 17.19 -12.74 -1.19
C GLN A 23 16.31 -12.03 -2.25
N ASN A 24 16.53 -12.33 -3.53
CA ASN A 24 15.68 -11.82 -4.60
C ASN A 24 14.27 -12.43 -4.53
N GLN A 25 14.15 -13.72 -4.19
CA GLN A 25 12.85 -14.36 -4.00
C GLN A 25 12.09 -13.72 -2.83
N THR A 26 12.77 -13.51 -1.70
CA THR A 26 12.16 -12.84 -0.54
C THR A 26 11.65 -11.42 -0.89
N LEU A 27 12.41 -10.65 -1.67
CA LEU A 27 11.97 -9.32 -2.10
C LEU A 27 10.74 -9.38 -3.02
N LEU A 28 10.68 -10.33 -3.94
CA LEU A 28 9.50 -10.51 -4.81
C LEU A 28 8.27 -10.98 -4.03
N ASP A 29 8.46 -11.83 -3.01
CA ASP A 29 7.39 -12.25 -2.11
C ASP A 29 6.86 -11.05 -1.33
N MET A 30 7.73 -10.24 -0.73
CA MET A 30 7.33 -9.02 -0.02
C MET A 30 6.61 -8.00 -0.91
N LEU A 31 7.03 -7.85 -2.19
CA LEU A 31 6.33 -6.99 -3.15
C LEU A 31 4.96 -7.56 -3.52
N THR A 32 4.83 -8.89 -3.58
CA THR A 32 3.54 -9.55 -3.86
C THR A 32 2.60 -9.35 -2.68
N ASP A 33 3.06 -9.59 -1.46
CA ASP A 33 2.30 -9.37 -0.23
C ASP A 33 1.83 -7.90 -0.15
N ALA A 34 2.73 -6.93 -0.38
CA ALA A 34 2.38 -5.52 -0.42
C ALA A 34 1.26 -5.21 -1.44
N ILE A 35 1.33 -5.76 -2.66
CA ILE A 35 0.30 -5.54 -3.67
C ILE A 35 -1.04 -6.17 -3.27
N GLU A 36 -1.03 -7.34 -2.63
CA GLU A 36 -2.24 -8.01 -2.12
C GLU A 36 -2.88 -7.20 -0.99
N ASP A 37 -2.08 -6.68 -0.07
CA ASP A 37 -2.54 -5.81 1.02
C ASP A 37 -3.19 -4.53 0.47
N GLU A 38 -2.55 -3.83 -0.48
CA GLU A 38 -3.12 -2.64 -1.11
C GLU A 38 -4.46 -2.89 -1.84
N ILE A 39 -4.62 -4.07 -2.43
CA ILE A 39 -5.90 -4.49 -3.05
C ILE A 39 -6.97 -4.65 -1.98
N SER A 40 -6.64 -5.33 -0.90
CA SER A 40 -7.55 -5.56 0.23
C SER A 40 -7.96 -4.25 0.88
N ASP A 41 -6.99 -3.37 1.16
CA ASP A 41 -7.22 -2.10 1.84
C ASP A 41 -8.03 -1.12 0.99
N PHE A 42 -7.79 -1.08 -0.32
CA PHE A 42 -8.67 -0.35 -1.23
C PHE A 42 -10.13 -0.77 -1.09
N GLY A 43 -10.42 -2.09 -1.13
CA GLY A 43 -11.76 -2.64 -1.00
C GLY A 43 -12.38 -2.34 0.36
N LYS A 44 -11.61 -2.51 1.42
CA LYS A 44 -11.99 -2.23 2.82
C LYS A 44 -12.36 -0.76 3.02
N TYR A 45 -11.53 0.18 2.59
CA TYR A 45 -11.79 1.62 2.77
C TYR A 45 -12.93 2.12 1.88
N ILE A 46 -13.13 1.57 0.68
CA ILE A 46 -14.35 1.85 -0.11
C ILE A 46 -15.59 1.41 0.67
N SER A 47 -15.62 0.19 1.20
CA SER A 47 -16.74 -0.34 1.98
C SER A 47 -17.00 0.47 3.25
N LEU A 48 -15.94 0.86 3.98
CA LEU A 48 -16.04 1.76 5.13
C LEU A 48 -16.64 3.11 4.76
N SER A 49 -16.21 3.72 3.67
CA SER A 49 -16.70 5.02 3.22
C SER A 49 -18.21 5.02 2.91
N GLU A 50 -18.76 3.88 2.50
CA GLU A 50 -20.18 3.73 2.16
C GLU A 50 -21.07 3.63 3.39
N ILE A 51 -20.56 3.14 4.52
CA ILE A 51 -21.35 2.94 5.76
C ILE A 51 -21.19 4.07 6.76
N ILE A 52 -20.20 4.95 6.61
CA ILE A 52 -20.00 6.13 7.46
C ILE A 52 -21.09 7.15 7.18
N SER A 53 -21.89 7.51 8.22
CA SER A 53 -23.01 8.44 8.08
C SER A 53 -22.58 9.90 7.92
N ASN A 54 -21.42 10.29 8.45
CA ASN A 54 -20.87 11.63 8.28
C ASN A 54 -20.19 11.74 6.92
N LYS A 55 -20.68 12.63 6.06
CA LYS A 55 -20.20 12.76 4.68
C LYS A 55 -18.74 13.20 4.58
N ASP A 56 -18.31 14.10 5.46
CA ASP A 56 -16.93 14.61 5.43
C ASP A 56 -15.96 13.48 5.83
N ASP A 57 -16.32 12.68 6.83
CA ASP A 57 -15.53 11.51 7.24
C ASP A 57 -15.52 10.43 6.14
N ALA A 58 -16.66 10.20 5.50
CA ALA A 58 -16.76 9.26 4.38
C ALA A 58 -15.82 9.66 3.22
N GLU A 59 -15.77 10.94 2.87
CA GLU A 59 -14.87 11.44 1.83
C GLU A 59 -13.39 11.35 2.25
N ILE A 60 -13.07 11.55 3.53
CA ILE A 60 -11.71 11.36 4.06
C ILE A 60 -11.29 9.89 3.90
N ILE A 61 -12.10 8.94 4.36
CA ILE A 61 -11.79 7.50 4.24
C ILE A 61 -11.73 7.07 2.77
N LYS A 62 -12.59 7.62 1.93
CA LYS A 62 -12.54 7.36 0.50
C LYS A 62 -11.28 7.91 -0.17
N SER A 63 -10.70 9.00 0.33
CA SER A 63 -9.41 9.48 -0.18
C SER A 63 -8.28 8.52 0.17
N VAL A 64 -8.29 7.94 1.38
CA VAL A 64 -7.37 6.85 1.76
C VAL A 64 -7.46 5.70 0.75
N ALA A 65 -8.67 5.21 0.45
CA ALA A 65 -8.84 4.15 -0.54
C ALA A 65 -8.19 4.46 -1.90
N TYR A 66 -8.27 5.69 -2.37
CA TYR A 66 -7.62 6.05 -3.65
C TYR A 66 -6.10 6.13 -3.56
N ASP A 67 -5.55 6.41 -2.38
CA ASP A 67 -4.11 6.32 -2.16
C ASP A 67 -3.65 4.86 -2.20
N GLU A 68 -4.40 3.88 -1.61
CA GLU A 68 -4.09 2.44 -1.72
C GLU A 68 -4.11 1.95 -3.18
N TYR A 69 -5.10 2.40 -3.97
CA TYR A 69 -5.09 2.10 -5.40
C TYR A 69 -3.84 2.62 -6.12
N LYS A 70 -3.35 3.79 -5.74
CA LYS A 70 -2.12 4.39 -6.27
C LYS A 70 -0.89 3.58 -5.81
N HIS A 71 -0.80 3.20 -4.53
CA HIS A 71 0.29 2.42 -3.95
C HIS A 71 0.41 1.06 -4.63
N ARG A 72 -0.70 0.33 -4.79
CA ARG A 72 -0.76 -0.89 -5.60
C ARG A 72 -0.08 -0.70 -6.94
N ARG A 73 -0.43 0.36 -7.69
CA ARG A 73 0.11 0.61 -9.02
C ARG A 73 1.62 0.86 -9.00
N LEU A 74 2.11 1.54 -7.98
CA LEU A 74 3.54 1.81 -7.80
C LEU A 74 4.31 0.51 -7.51
N PHE A 75 3.81 -0.35 -6.63
CA PHE A 75 4.41 -1.66 -6.36
C PHE A 75 4.36 -2.59 -7.59
N GLU A 76 3.28 -2.62 -8.36
CA GLU A 76 3.20 -3.34 -9.63
C GLU A 76 4.27 -2.86 -10.63
N GLU A 77 4.54 -1.57 -10.70
CA GLU A 77 5.60 -1.00 -11.56
C GLU A 77 6.99 -1.41 -11.07
N ILE A 78 7.24 -1.39 -9.76
CA ILE A 78 8.50 -1.87 -9.18
C ILE A 78 8.69 -3.36 -9.47
N TYR A 79 7.69 -4.19 -9.21
CA TYR A 79 7.73 -5.63 -9.50
C TYR A 79 8.05 -5.91 -10.98
N LYS A 80 7.35 -5.21 -11.87
CA LYS A 80 7.57 -5.32 -13.31
C LYS A 80 8.96 -4.85 -13.75
N SER A 81 9.52 -3.85 -13.09
CA SER A 81 10.89 -3.38 -13.39
C SER A 81 11.94 -4.44 -13.08
N LEU A 82 11.70 -5.27 -12.05
CA LEU A 82 12.59 -6.35 -11.62
C LEU A 82 12.44 -7.62 -12.46
N THR A 83 11.21 -7.97 -12.82
CA THR A 83 10.87 -9.27 -13.42
C THR A 83 10.60 -9.21 -14.92
N GLY A 84 10.26 -8.04 -15.44
CA GLY A 84 9.80 -7.85 -16.82
C GLY A 84 8.32 -8.18 -17.05
N VAL A 85 7.61 -8.70 -16.04
CA VAL A 85 6.20 -9.10 -16.12
C VAL A 85 5.38 -8.44 -15.02
N THR A 86 4.08 -8.24 -15.26
CA THR A 86 3.14 -7.81 -14.23
C THR A 86 2.86 -8.97 -13.28
N PRO A 87 2.78 -8.78 -11.96
CA PRO A 87 2.44 -9.85 -11.02
C PRO A 87 1.05 -10.41 -11.33
N ASN A 88 0.91 -11.73 -11.18
CA ASN A 88 -0.38 -12.40 -11.35
C ASN A 88 -1.03 -12.58 -9.99
N ILE A 89 -1.79 -11.58 -9.57
CA ILE A 89 -2.49 -11.57 -8.30
C ILE A 89 -3.98 -11.80 -8.57
N THR A 90 -4.55 -12.74 -7.83
CA THR A 90 -5.99 -12.98 -7.86
C THR A 90 -6.65 -12.01 -6.90
N GLU A 91 -7.46 -11.10 -7.42
CA GLU A 91 -8.27 -10.23 -6.59
C GLU A 91 -9.35 -11.09 -5.91
N GLU A 92 -9.15 -11.41 -4.64
CA GLU A 92 -10.22 -11.98 -3.82
C GLU A 92 -11.08 -10.82 -3.32
N SER A 93 -12.35 -10.82 -3.70
CA SER A 93 -13.30 -9.87 -3.11
C SER A 93 -13.58 -10.30 -1.67
N ASP A 94 -13.05 -9.56 -0.72
CA ASP A 94 -13.50 -9.69 0.66
C ASP A 94 -14.92 -9.14 0.76
N ASN A 95 -15.88 -10.06 0.89
CA ASN A 95 -17.29 -9.74 1.11
C ASN A 95 -17.63 -9.74 2.61
N SER A 96 -16.64 -9.58 3.50
CA SER A 96 -16.90 -9.50 4.93
C SER A 96 -17.76 -8.26 5.21
N GLN A 97 -18.84 -8.45 5.98
CA GLN A 97 -19.66 -7.33 6.42
C GLN A 97 -18.97 -6.67 7.60
N ILE A 98 -18.71 -5.38 7.48
CA ILE A 98 -18.20 -4.57 8.58
C ILE A 98 -19.30 -4.44 9.64
N GLU A 99 -19.12 -5.14 10.76
CA GLU A 99 -20.09 -5.15 11.86
C GLU A 99 -19.90 -3.97 12.83
N ASN A 100 -18.65 -3.52 13.00
CA ASN A 100 -18.28 -2.48 13.95
C ASN A 100 -17.22 -1.53 13.38
N ILE A 101 -17.66 -0.35 12.99
CA ILE A 101 -16.78 0.71 12.41
C ILE A 101 -15.61 1.06 13.34
N PHE A 102 -15.81 1.09 14.66
CA PHE A 102 -14.75 1.44 15.61
C PHE A 102 -13.67 0.35 15.70
N GLU A 103 -14.07 -0.91 15.70
CA GLU A 103 -13.12 -2.02 15.66
C GLU A 103 -12.34 -2.02 14.36
N GLU A 104 -13.03 -1.83 13.23
CA GLU A 104 -12.41 -1.76 11.91
C GLU A 104 -11.36 -0.64 11.82
N PHE A 105 -11.69 0.58 12.29
CA PHE A 105 -10.69 1.65 12.37
C PHE A 105 -9.50 1.29 13.26
N THR A 106 -9.73 0.55 14.33
CA THR A 106 -8.66 0.17 15.27
C THR A 106 -7.74 -0.88 14.65
N GLU A 107 -8.29 -1.87 13.97
CA GLU A 107 -7.52 -2.89 13.24
C GLU A 107 -6.73 -2.22 12.11
N SER A 108 -7.41 -1.49 11.24
CA SER A 108 -6.75 -0.78 10.15
C SER A 108 -5.64 0.17 10.61
N PHE A 109 -5.79 0.84 11.75
CA PHE A 109 -4.72 1.68 12.31
C PHE A 109 -3.42 0.90 12.56
N PHE A 110 -3.52 -0.32 13.03
CA PHE A 110 -2.34 -1.16 13.25
C PHE A 110 -1.81 -1.75 11.94
N ASP A 111 -2.69 -2.09 10.99
CA ASP A 111 -2.31 -2.57 9.67
C ASP A 111 -1.46 -1.52 8.93
N GLU A 112 -1.86 -0.23 8.96
CA GLU A 112 -1.07 0.87 8.37
C GLU A 112 0.33 1.00 9.01
N LEU A 113 0.44 0.80 10.32
CA LEU A 113 1.74 0.84 10.99
C LEU A 113 2.61 -0.38 10.63
N GLU A 114 2.01 -1.54 10.41
CA GLU A 114 2.72 -2.74 9.93
C GLU A 114 3.17 -2.54 8.48
N ALA A 115 2.34 -1.93 7.63
CA ALA A 115 2.70 -1.57 6.25
C ALA A 115 3.92 -0.63 6.20
N VAL A 116 4.00 0.37 7.08
CA VAL A 116 5.19 1.23 7.21
C VAL A 116 6.47 0.42 7.43
N GLU A 117 6.44 -0.60 8.31
CA GLU A 117 7.62 -1.42 8.59
C GLU A 117 7.97 -2.33 7.40
N LEU A 118 6.99 -2.96 6.76
CA LEU A 118 7.18 -3.79 5.56
C LEU A 118 7.80 -2.96 4.43
N TYR A 119 7.23 -1.77 4.16
CA TYR A 119 7.68 -0.93 3.04
C TYR A 119 9.06 -0.33 3.29
N ARG A 120 9.44 -0.09 4.54
CA ARG A 120 10.82 0.28 4.91
C ARG A 120 11.80 -0.87 4.63
N GLU A 121 11.39 -2.11 4.88
CA GLU A 121 12.20 -3.28 4.55
C GLU A 121 12.37 -3.43 3.03
N ILE A 122 11.27 -3.34 2.27
CA ILE A 122 11.30 -3.32 0.80
C ILE A 122 12.22 -2.20 0.29
N MET A 123 12.07 -0.96 0.79
CA MET A 123 12.90 0.19 0.41
C MET A 123 14.39 -0.06 0.66
N SER A 124 14.73 -0.78 1.73
CA SER A 124 16.12 -1.08 2.10
C SER A 124 16.83 -1.97 1.08
N ALA A 125 16.09 -2.71 0.27
CA ALA A 125 16.62 -3.60 -0.77
C ALA A 125 17.08 -2.86 -2.03
N PHE A 126 16.74 -1.57 -2.17
CA PHE A 126 17.04 -0.78 -3.35
C PHE A 126 18.14 0.27 -3.11
N GLU A 127 19.06 0.39 -4.07
CA GLU A 127 20.01 1.51 -4.15
C GLU A 127 19.51 2.61 -5.11
N ASN A 128 18.57 2.26 -6.01
CA ASN A 128 17.99 3.19 -6.97
C ASN A 128 17.14 4.25 -6.25
N THR A 129 17.54 5.52 -6.38
CA THR A 129 16.90 6.63 -5.68
C THR A 129 15.47 6.87 -6.14
N ASP A 130 15.15 6.67 -7.43
CA ASP A 130 13.80 6.88 -7.95
C ASP A 130 12.82 5.86 -7.33
N ILE A 131 13.25 4.59 -7.20
CA ILE A 131 12.45 3.55 -6.54
C ILE A 131 12.31 3.85 -5.05
N ARG A 132 13.39 4.26 -4.41
CA ARG A 132 13.37 4.62 -2.98
C ARG A 132 12.45 5.82 -2.71
N ASP A 133 12.46 6.82 -3.56
CA ASP A 133 11.58 7.99 -3.44
C ASP A 133 10.11 7.61 -3.62
N MET A 134 9.79 6.69 -4.56
CA MET A 134 8.44 6.14 -4.72
C MET A 134 7.97 5.40 -3.46
N ILE A 135 8.81 4.51 -2.91
CA ILE A 135 8.46 3.76 -1.70
C ILE A 135 8.38 4.69 -0.49
N PHE A 136 9.24 5.70 -0.40
CA PHE A 136 9.17 6.69 0.67
C PHE A 136 7.88 7.52 0.62
N GLU A 137 7.39 7.87 -0.58
CA GLU A 137 6.06 8.49 -0.75
C GLU A 137 4.97 7.59 -0.15
N ILE A 138 4.95 6.29 -0.50
CA ILE A 138 3.99 5.33 0.06
C ILE A 138 4.11 5.29 1.60
N ILE A 139 5.30 5.11 2.16
CA ILE A 139 5.54 5.07 3.61
C ILE A 139 4.96 6.29 4.33
N THR A 140 5.10 7.48 3.74
CA THR A 140 4.55 8.71 4.33
C THR A 140 3.05 8.82 4.20
N ASP A 141 2.47 8.24 3.16
CA ASP A 141 1.03 8.13 2.98
C ASP A 141 0.45 7.16 4.04
N GLU A 142 1.03 5.96 4.27
CA GLU A 142 0.60 5.02 5.32
C GLU A 142 0.67 5.65 6.72
N GLN A 143 1.73 6.41 7.01
CA GLN A 143 1.80 7.14 8.27
C GLN A 143 0.67 8.17 8.40
N SER A 144 0.29 8.82 7.31
CA SER A 144 -0.83 9.76 7.27
C SER A 144 -2.17 9.05 7.41
N HIS A 145 -2.32 7.86 6.82
CA HIS A 145 -3.50 7.01 6.98
C HIS A 145 -3.68 6.58 8.43
N ALA A 146 -2.61 6.13 9.10
CA ALA A 146 -2.64 5.82 10.52
C ALA A 146 -3.09 7.04 11.36
N ASP A 147 -2.62 8.25 11.07
CA ASP A 147 -3.04 9.47 11.76
C ASP A 147 -4.52 9.78 11.51
N ILE A 148 -5.02 9.60 10.30
CA ILE A 148 -6.44 9.73 9.93
C ILE A 148 -7.28 8.72 10.72
N LEU A 149 -6.88 7.45 10.73
CA LEU A 149 -7.59 6.40 11.46
C LEU A 149 -7.60 6.65 12.97
N ASN A 150 -6.50 7.14 13.54
CA ASN A 150 -6.45 7.55 14.95
C ASN A 150 -7.45 8.70 15.24
N TYR A 151 -7.60 9.66 14.33
CA TYR A 151 -8.63 10.68 14.44
C TYR A 151 -10.04 10.07 14.39
N MET A 152 -10.30 9.10 13.49
CA MET A 152 -11.58 8.41 13.41
C MET A 152 -11.88 7.58 14.67
N ILE A 153 -10.89 6.86 15.21
CA ILE A 153 -11.00 6.13 16.48
C ILE A 153 -11.43 7.07 17.61
N ALA A 154 -10.77 8.24 17.74
CA ALA A 154 -11.10 9.22 18.77
C ALA A 154 -12.52 9.78 18.62
N LYS A 155 -12.96 9.99 17.37
CA LYS A 155 -14.28 10.54 17.03
C LYS A 155 -15.42 9.55 17.20
N TYR A 156 -15.20 8.27 16.84
CA TYR A 156 -16.23 7.22 16.85
C TYR A 156 -16.22 6.36 18.13
N ARG A 157 -15.33 6.67 19.07
CA ARG A 157 -15.32 6.06 20.40
C ARG A 157 -16.58 6.43 21.15
N LYS A 158 -17.40 5.41 21.48
CA LYS A 158 -18.61 5.56 22.32
C LYS A 158 -18.29 5.43 23.79
#